data_83b08d0877b85507940392fe5e5c249a
#
_entry.id   83b08d0877b85507940392fe5e5c249a
#
_cell.length_a   1.000
_cell.length_b   1.000
_cell.length_c   1.000
_cell.angle_alpha   90.00
_cell.angle_beta   90.00
_cell.angle_gamma   90.00
#
_symmetry.space_group_name_H-M   'P 1'
#
loop_
_entity.id
_entity.type
_entity.pdbx_description
1 polymer ?
#
loop_
_entity_poly.entity_id
_entity_poly.type
_entity_poly.pdbx_seq_one_letter_code
_entity_poly.pdbx_strand_id
1 'polypeptide(L)'
;AGLAALLAPGGLYLWAGLSLRTYAWSWALPLLAGQCLLIPLSRFLYVRFCRLFNGWSKFTLEIEDSNGHLHYVKGINQGTYINGGSGSGKTASCNTAYARHAARFDMSVLVHDLKKYELSEVLYPIFRDAGLPYHVFALFDPERSVRINPISPEYIPDEASLRSRVKSFIVAVQGRESDDSTSDFFNNSASSLLEALIWYLK
;
A
#
# COMPACT_ATOMS: atom_id res chain seq x y z
N ALA A 1 3.93 36.37 -53.57
CA ALA A 1 4.61 36.46 -52.25
C ALA A 1 3.75 37.11 -51.15
N GLY A 2 2.88 38.08 -51.47
CA GLY A 2 2.02 38.76 -50.49
C GLY A 2 0.87 37.92 -49.98
N LEU A 3 0.26 37.09 -50.81
CA LEU A 3 -0.93 36.27 -50.40
C LEU A 3 -0.56 35.07 -49.47
N ALA A 4 0.63 34.53 -49.65
CA ALA A 4 1.11 33.44 -48.73
C ALA A 4 1.41 33.97 -47.31
N ALA A 5 1.83 35.20 -47.17
CA ALA A 5 2.05 35.86 -45.90
C ALA A 5 0.77 36.18 -45.14
N LEU A 6 -0.35 36.37 -45.87
CA LEU A 6 -1.67 36.62 -45.31
C LEU A 6 -2.35 35.34 -44.79
N LEU A 7 -2.02 34.19 -45.35
CA LEU A 7 -2.57 32.89 -44.94
C LEU A 7 -1.80 32.24 -43.76
N ALA A 8 -0.58 32.71 -43.53
CA ALA A 8 0.12 32.30 -42.31
C ALA A 8 -0.49 33.09 -41.13
N PRO A 9 -0.83 32.42 -40.02
CA PRO A 9 -1.37 33.09 -38.84
C PRO A 9 -0.53 34.28 -38.40
N GLY A 10 0.77 34.26 -38.64
CA GLY A 10 1.70 35.36 -38.36
C GLY A 10 1.55 36.58 -39.24
N GLY A 11 1.06 36.42 -40.47
CA GLY A 11 0.86 37.55 -41.39
C GLY A 11 -0.24 38.50 -40.94
N LEU A 12 -1.28 37.99 -40.32
CA LEU A 12 -2.37 38.76 -39.75
C LEU A 12 -1.92 39.69 -38.60
N TYR A 13 -1.01 39.19 -37.75
CA TYR A 13 -0.50 39.96 -36.62
C TYR A 13 0.51 41.04 -37.08
N LEU A 14 1.30 40.76 -38.06
CA LEU A 14 2.20 41.74 -38.68
C LEU A 14 1.40 42.87 -39.36
N TRP A 15 0.30 42.52 -40.02
CA TRP A 15 -0.57 43.46 -40.68
C TRP A 15 -1.35 44.33 -39.68
N ALA A 16 -1.70 43.76 -38.52
CA ALA A 16 -2.36 44.48 -37.44
C ALA A 16 -1.43 45.37 -36.58
N GLY A 17 -0.13 45.43 -36.92
CA GLY A 17 0.85 46.21 -36.16
C GLY A 17 1.19 45.67 -34.77
N LEU A 18 0.90 44.40 -34.54
CA LEU A 18 1.19 43.76 -33.25
C LEU A 18 2.69 43.49 -33.11
N SER A 19 3.22 43.68 -31.90
CA SER A 19 4.63 43.42 -31.62
C SER A 19 4.98 41.89 -31.75
N LEU A 20 6.19 41.60 -32.17
CA LEU A 20 6.70 40.20 -32.22
C LEU A 20 6.50 39.43 -30.91
N ARG A 21 6.54 40.15 -29.80
CA ARG A 21 6.33 39.57 -28.46
C ARG A 21 4.88 39.09 -28.27
N THR A 22 3.87 39.87 -28.67
CA THR A 22 2.45 39.47 -28.60
C THR A 22 2.16 38.33 -29.57
N TYR A 23 2.77 38.31 -30.73
CA TYR A 23 2.69 37.22 -31.68
C TYR A 23 3.25 35.94 -31.12
N ALA A 24 4.45 35.94 -30.51
CA ALA A 24 5.03 34.77 -29.91
C ALA A 24 4.14 34.17 -28.80
N TRP A 25 3.57 35.01 -27.96
CA TRP A 25 2.67 34.54 -26.90
C TRP A 25 1.34 33.97 -27.40
N SER A 26 0.81 34.50 -28.50
CA SER A 26 -0.44 34.00 -29.09
C SER A 26 -0.35 32.53 -29.57
N TRP A 27 0.85 32.05 -29.88
CA TRP A 27 1.11 30.68 -30.24
C TRP A 27 1.63 29.83 -29.08
N ALA A 28 2.43 30.41 -28.22
CA ALA A 28 3.01 29.71 -27.08
C ALA A 28 1.94 29.20 -26.10
N LEU A 29 0.94 30.04 -25.80
CA LEU A 29 -0.12 29.64 -24.87
C LEU A 29 -0.96 28.44 -25.33
N PRO A 30 -1.51 28.38 -26.57
CA PRO A 30 -2.27 27.24 -27.03
C PRO A 30 -1.39 25.97 -27.20
N LEU A 31 -0.11 26.11 -27.55
CA LEU A 31 0.83 25.00 -27.60
C LEU A 31 1.09 24.43 -26.21
N LEU A 32 1.35 25.27 -25.21
CA LEU A 32 1.51 24.87 -23.82
C LEU A 32 0.24 24.21 -23.26
N ALA A 33 -0.92 24.80 -23.51
CA ALA A 33 -2.20 24.23 -23.12
C ALA A 33 -2.43 22.84 -23.77
N GLY A 34 -2.10 22.72 -25.06
CA GLY A 34 -2.17 21.44 -25.76
C GLY A 34 -1.24 20.37 -25.16
N GLN A 35 -0.02 20.72 -24.81
CA GLN A 35 0.92 19.82 -24.14
C GLN A 35 0.43 19.42 -22.76
N CYS A 36 -0.10 20.33 -21.97
CA CYS A 36 -0.68 20.04 -20.66
C CYS A 36 -1.84 19.03 -20.70
N LEU A 37 -2.58 18.95 -21.79
CA LEU A 37 -3.65 17.98 -22.00
C LEU A 37 -3.16 16.67 -22.63
N LEU A 38 -2.24 16.74 -23.59
CA LEU A 38 -1.76 15.57 -24.33
C LEU A 38 -0.88 14.66 -23.48
N ILE A 39 -0.05 15.22 -22.60
CA ILE A 39 0.84 14.44 -21.74
C ILE A 39 0.04 13.53 -20.78
N PRO A 40 -0.90 14.01 -19.96
CA PRO A 40 -1.68 13.15 -19.09
C PRO A 40 -2.56 12.15 -19.87
N LEU A 41 -3.10 12.57 -21.02
CA LEU A 41 -3.89 11.67 -21.87
C LEU A 41 -3.05 10.52 -22.44
N SER A 42 -1.85 10.81 -22.95
CA SER A 42 -0.94 9.78 -23.48
C SER A 42 -0.51 8.80 -22.38
N ARG A 43 -0.21 9.30 -21.17
CA ARG A 43 0.10 8.46 -20.03
C ARG A 43 -1.08 7.58 -19.62
N PHE A 44 -2.28 8.14 -19.57
CA PHE A 44 -3.50 7.38 -19.28
C PHE A 44 -3.73 6.25 -20.28
N LEU A 45 -3.62 6.53 -21.57
CA LEU A 45 -3.75 5.54 -22.62
C LEU A 45 -2.66 4.46 -22.55
N TYR A 46 -1.42 4.85 -22.29
CA TYR A 46 -0.31 3.93 -22.11
C TYR A 46 -0.56 2.96 -20.94
N VAL A 47 -0.91 3.47 -19.76
CA VAL A 47 -1.21 2.64 -18.59
C VAL A 47 -2.36 1.67 -18.89
N ARG A 48 -3.44 2.18 -19.50
CA ARG A 48 -4.60 1.35 -19.86
C ARG A 48 -4.23 0.25 -20.86
N PHE A 49 -3.42 0.58 -21.85
CA PHE A 49 -2.92 -0.38 -22.83
C PHE A 49 -2.05 -1.46 -22.16
N CYS A 50 -1.08 -1.05 -21.36
CA CYS A 50 -0.22 -1.98 -20.62
C CYS A 50 -1.02 -2.94 -19.73
N ARG A 51 -2.05 -2.46 -19.05
CA ARG A 51 -2.92 -3.28 -18.20
C ARG A 51 -3.71 -4.32 -19.00
N LEU A 52 -4.21 -3.95 -20.18
CA LEU A 52 -4.92 -4.88 -21.05
C LEU A 52 -4.02 -6.04 -21.52
N PHE A 53 -2.79 -5.74 -21.92
CA PHE A 53 -1.86 -6.76 -22.43
C PHE A 53 -1.24 -7.62 -21.33
N ASN A 54 -1.01 -7.08 -20.12
CA ASN A 54 -0.37 -7.81 -19.04
C ASN A 54 -1.33 -8.55 -18.11
N GLY A 55 -2.65 -8.53 -18.41
CA GLY A 55 -3.64 -9.23 -17.59
C GLY A 55 -3.70 -8.67 -16.17
N TRP A 56 -3.91 -7.35 -16.06
CA TRP A 56 -4.03 -6.67 -14.76
C TRP A 56 -5.12 -7.31 -13.90
N SER A 57 -4.74 -7.79 -12.73
CA SER A 57 -5.61 -8.53 -11.83
C SER A 57 -5.18 -8.33 -10.38
N LYS A 58 -5.98 -8.83 -9.45
CA LYS A 58 -5.66 -8.88 -8.01
C LYS A 58 -4.28 -9.50 -7.70
N PHE A 59 -3.82 -10.42 -8.54
CA PHE A 59 -2.55 -11.14 -8.36
C PHE A 59 -1.41 -10.65 -9.26
N THR A 60 -1.59 -9.50 -9.88
CA THR A 60 -0.58 -8.87 -10.75
C THR A 60 -0.21 -7.50 -10.18
N LEU A 61 0.96 -7.41 -9.58
CA LEU A 61 1.50 -6.15 -9.04
C LEU A 61 2.07 -5.29 -10.17
N GLU A 62 1.72 -4.02 -10.17
CA GLU A 62 2.25 -3.00 -11.07
C GLU A 62 3.28 -2.16 -10.31
N ILE A 63 4.51 -2.11 -10.81
CA ILE A 63 5.61 -1.31 -10.25
C ILE A 63 6.09 -0.35 -11.32
N GLU A 64 6.18 0.92 -10.99
CA GLU A 64 6.74 1.95 -11.85
C GLU A 64 8.23 2.18 -11.49
N ASP A 65 9.10 2.17 -12.48
CA ASP A 65 10.52 2.49 -12.29
C ASP A 65 10.78 4.00 -12.29
N SER A 66 12.02 4.40 -12.02
CA SER A 66 12.44 5.81 -12.01
C SER A 66 12.29 6.52 -13.36
N ASN A 67 12.18 5.78 -14.45
CA ASN A 67 12.03 6.28 -15.81
C ASN A 67 10.55 6.34 -16.24
N GLY A 68 9.62 5.91 -15.36
CA GLY A 68 8.20 5.88 -15.64
C GLY A 68 7.73 4.65 -16.42
N HIS A 69 8.58 3.62 -16.58
CA HIS A 69 8.17 2.36 -17.19
C HIS A 69 7.42 1.48 -16.19
N LEU A 70 6.39 0.81 -16.67
CA LEU A 70 5.57 -0.09 -15.86
C LEU A 70 6.06 -1.52 -15.99
N HIS A 71 6.39 -2.11 -14.85
CA HIS A 71 6.74 -3.52 -14.72
C HIS A 71 5.60 -4.28 -14.04
N TYR A 72 5.32 -5.49 -14.50
CA TYR A 72 4.23 -6.32 -14.00
C TYR A 72 4.77 -7.61 -13.40
N VAL A 73 4.60 -7.77 -12.08
CA VAL A 73 4.95 -8.98 -11.34
C VAL A 73 3.70 -9.82 -11.16
N LYS A 74 3.64 -10.97 -11.86
CA LYS A 74 2.49 -11.90 -11.82
C LYS A 74 2.66 -12.90 -10.68
N GLY A 75 1.54 -13.38 -10.14
CA GLY A 75 1.55 -14.46 -9.15
C GLY A 75 2.01 -14.03 -7.76
N ILE A 76 1.73 -12.79 -7.33
CA ILE A 76 2.11 -12.29 -6.00
C ILE A 76 1.50 -13.08 -4.83
N ASN A 77 0.49 -13.90 -5.09
CA ASN A 77 -0.10 -14.83 -4.12
C ASN A 77 0.82 -16.02 -3.78
N GLN A 78 1.86 -16.26 -4.55
CA GLN A 78 2.83 -17.33 -4.31
C GLN A 78 4.04 -16.88 -3.45
N GLY A 79 4.01 -15.61 -3.02
CA GLY A 79 5.10 -14.97 -2.30
C GLY A 79 6.08 -14.25 -3.23
N THR A 80 6.67 -13.16 -2.72
CA THR A 80 7.65 -12.36 -3.46
C THR A 80 8.84 -12.09 -2.54
N TYR A 81 10.02 -12.38 -3.04
CA TYR A 81 11.27 -12.06 -2.35
C TYR A 81 11.90 -10.81 -2.95
N ILE A 82 12.14 -9.79 -2.11
CA ILE A 82 12.72 -8.51 -2.51
C ILE A 82 14.09 -8.40 -1.85
N ASN A 83 15.15 -8.43 -2.66
CA ASN A 83 16.51 -8.28 -2.20
C ASN A 83 17.09 -6.92 -2.59
N GLY A 84 17.92 -6.36 -1.70
CA GLY A 84 18.60 -5.09 -1.95
C GLY A 84 19.30 -4.60 -0.69
N GLY A 85 20.41 -3.90 -0.85
CA GLY A 85 21.17 -3.30 0.24
C GLY A 85 20.40 -2.23 1.02
N SER A 86 20.96 -1.75 2.12
CA SER A 86 20.42 -0.61 2.85
C SER A 86 20.42 0.63 1.94
N GLY A 87 19.36 1.42 1.97
CA GLY A 87 19.23 2.61 1.14
C GLY A 87 18.90 2.37 -0.36
N SER A 88 18.70 1.11 -0.80
CA SER A 88 18.40 0.80 -2.20
C SER A 88 16.98 1.17 -2.66
N GLY A 89 16.20 1.85 -1.84
CA GLY A 89 14.85 2.30 -2.20
C GLY A 89 13.75 1.24 -2.11
N LYS A 90 13.98 0.08 -1.47
CA LYS A 90 12.98 -0.98 -1.33
C LYS A 90 11.64 -0.48 -0.77
N THR A 91 11.69 0.35 0.26
CA THR A 91 10.49 0.90 0.88
C THR A 91 9.73 1.81 -0.08
N ALA A 92 10.45 2.73 -0.74
CA ALA A 92 9.83 3.71 -1.63
C ALA A 92 9.27 3.07 -2.91
N SER A 93 9.94 2.07 -3.48
CA SER A 93 9.52 1.45 -4.73
C SER A 93 8.60 0.24 -4.51
N CYS A 94 9.08 -0.77 -3.78
CA CYS A 94 8.35 -2.04 -3.66
C CYS A 94 7.26 -1.99 -2.60
N ASN A 95 7.57 -1.63 -1.34
CA ASN A 95 6.59 -1.68 -0.26
C ASN A 95 5.42 -0.72 -0.52
N THR A 96 5.71 0.47 -1.05
CA THR A 96 4.68 1.43 -1.44
C THR A 96 3.82 0.93 -2.60
N ALA A 97 4.42 0.24 -3.58
CA ALA A 97 3.67 -0.36 -4.68
C ALA A 97 2.74 -1.47 -4.19
N TYR A 98 3.22 -2.34 -3.29
CA TYR A 98 2.39 -3.37 -2.64
C TYR A 98 1.24 -2.77 -1.84
N ALA A 99 1.50 -1.73 -1.05
CA ALA A 99 0.48 -1.07 -0.25
C ALA A 99 -0.62 -0.43 -1.13
N ARG A 100 -0.23 0.28 -2.19
CA ARG A 100 -1.17 0.86 -3.15
C ARG A 100 -1.99 -0.22 -3.87
N HIS A 101 -1.35 -1.32 -4.22
CA HIS A 101 -2.04 -2.46 -4.83
C HIS A 101 -3.04 -3.09 -3.87
N ALA A 102 -2.64 -3.35 -2.62
CA ALA A 102 -3.49 -3.90 -1.59
C ALA A 102 -4.70 -2.99 -1.29
N ALA A 103 -4.47 -1.69 -1.15
CA ALA A 103 -5.52 -0.71 -0.95
C ALA A 103 -6.51 -0.66 -2.12
N ARG A 104 -6.03 -0.78 -3.36
CA ARG A 104 -6.87 -0.78 -4.57
C ARG A 104 -7.78 -2.00 -4.68
N PHE A 105 -7.34 -3.16 -4.20
CA PHE A 105 -8.08 -4.41 -4.27
C PHE A 105 -8.71 -4.84 -2.95
N ASP A 106 -8.78 -3.94 -1.97
CA ASP A 106 -9.34 -4.20 -0.63
C ASP A 106 -8.75 -5.47 0.00
N MET A 107 -7.43 -5.56 -0.01
CA MET A 107 -6.69 -6.70 0.54
C MET A 107 -6.27 -6.42 1.98
N SER A 108 -6.44 -7.41 2.86
CA SER A 108 -5.88 -7.35 4.20
C SER A 108 -4.35 -7.44 4.15
N VAL A 109 -3.69 -6.60 4.93
CA VAL A 109 -2.22 -6.50 4.95
C VAL A 109 -1.73 -6.55 6.39
N LEU A 110 -0.71 -7.37 6.64
CA LEU A 110 0.04 -7.36 7.89
C LEU A 110 1.48 -6.93 7.59
N VAL A 111 1.95 -5.90 8.28
CA VAL A 111 3.29 -5.35 8.09
C VAL A 111 4.07 -5.44 9.39
N HIS A 112 5.27 -6.01 9.32
CA HIS A 112 6.22 -6.01 10.42
C HIS A 112 7.26 -4.90 10.23
N ASP A 113 7.23 -3.88 11.10
CA ASP A 113 8.13 -2.74 11.05
C ASP A 113 9.21 -2.86 12.13
N LEU A 114 10.46 -3.03 11.70
CA LEU A 114 11.63 -3.15 12.59
C LEU A 114 12.17 -1.80 13.06
N LYS A 115 11.79 -0.70 12.39
CA LYS A 115 12.39 0.62 12.60
C LYS A 115 11.43 1.63 13.23
N LYS A 116 10.60 1.21 14.15
CA LYS A 116 9.61 2.06 14.80
C LYS A 116 8.80 2.84 13.74
N TYR A 117 7.71 2.95 13.54
CA TYR A 117 6.83 3.71 12.64
C TYR A 117 7.36 4.11 11.24
N GLU A 118 8.61 3.75 10.81
CA GLU A 118 9.15 4.14 9.49
C GLU A 118 8.24 3.68 8.33
N LEU A 119 7.78 2.44 8.39
CA LEU A 119 6.82 1.93 7.41
C LEU A 119 5.42 2.49 7.63
N SER A 120 5.01 2.68 8.87
CA SER A 120 3.70 3.23 9.20
C SER A 120 3.51 4.65 8.68
N GLU A 121 4.53 5.50 8.77
CA GLU A 121 4.49 6.87 8.22
C GLU A 121 4.27 6.89 6.71
N VAL A 122 4.86 5.92 5.99
CA VAL A 122 4.72 5.80 4.54
C VAL A 122 3.40 5.15 4.12
N LEU A 123 2.95 4.14 4.86
CA LEU A 123 1.81 3.32 4.47
C LEU A 123 0.47 3.90 4.94
N TYR A 124 0.44 4.54 6.10
CA TYR A 124 -0.78 5.10 6.67
C TYR A 124 -1.55 6.03 5.72
N PRO A 125 -0.91 7.01 5.05
CA PRO A 125 -1.61 7.88 4.10
C PRO A 125 -2.30 7.10 2.97
N ILE A 126 -1.67 6.03 2.47
CA ILE A 126 -2.20 5.22 1.37
C ILE A 126 -3.51 4.53 1.75
N PHE A 127 -3.55 3.92 2.93
CA PHE A 127 -4.75 3.22 3.42
C PHE A 127 -5.83 4.19 3.87
N ARG A 128 -5.47 5.29 4.52
CA ARG A 128 -6.39 6.36 4.90
C ARG A 128 -7.09 6.96 3.68
N ASP A 129 -6.34 7.29 2.63
CA ASP A 129 -6.88 7.90 1.42
C ASP A 129 -7.76 6.91 0.62
N ALA A 130 -7.56 5.61 0.82
CA ALA A 130 -8.43 4.55 0.32
C ALA A 130 -9.66 4.29 1.22
N GLY A 131 -9.80 4.96 2.38
CA GLY A 131 -10.89 4.73 3.33
C GLY A 131 -10.80 3.42 4.10
N LEU A 132 -9.63 2.79 4.13
CA LEU A 132 -9.42 1.50 4.78
C LEU A 132 -8.92 1.66 6.22
N PRO A 133 -9.34 0.78 7.16
CA PRO A 133 -8.87 0.81 8.54
C PRO A 133 -7.37 0.51 8.61
N TYR A 134 -6.67 1.23 9.49
CA TYR A 134 -5.24 1.04 9.73
C TYR A 134 -5.00 0.95 11.24
N HIS A 135 -4.46 -0.16 11.68
CA HIS A 135 -4.20 -0.43 13.09
C HIS A 135 -2.69 -0.60 13.32
N VAL A 136 -2.18 0.04 14.35
CA VAL A 136 -0.77 -0.10 14.74
C VAL A 136 -0.70 -0.84 16.07
N PHE A 137 0.07 -1.92 16.11
CA PHE A 137 0.39 -2.64 17.34
C PHE A 137 1.87 -2.42 17.69
N ALA A 138 2.13 -1.60 18.71
CA ALA A 138 3.47 -1.19 19.09
C ALA A 138 3.73 -1.45 20.58
N LEU A 139 4.49 -2.50 20.88
CA LEU A 139 4.84 -2.85 22.26
C LEU A 139 5.72 -1.80 22.95
N PHE A 140 6.49 -1.03 22.18
CA PHE A 140 7.36 0.03 22.68
C PHE A 140 6.65 1.37 22.93
N ASP A 141 5.41 1.52 22.44
CA ASP A 141 4.62 2.74 22.57
C ASP A 141 3.14 2.40 22.84
N PRO A 142 2.79 2.03 24.09
CA PRO A 142 1.45 1.60 24.45
C PRO A 142 0.37 2.69 24.28
N GLU A 143 0.77 3.97 24.24
CA GLU A 143 -0.17 5.09 24.08
C GLU A 143 -0.71 5.19 22.66
N ARG A 144 0.12 4.83 21.66
CA ARG A 144 -0.25 4.84 20.25
C ARG A 144 -0.66 3.48 19.71
N SER A 145 -0.51 2.44 20.52
CA SER A 145 -0.84 1.07 20.14
C SER A 145 -2.32 0.79 20.28
N VAL A 146 -2.89 0.06 19.33
CA VAL A 146 -4.20 -0.56 19.54
C VAL A 146 -4.08 -1.63 20.62
N ARG A 147 -5.11 -1.74 21.45
CA ARG A 147 -5.21 -2.80 22.45
C ARG A 147 -5.88 -4.01 21.81
N ILE A 148 -5.22 -5.16 21.91
CA ILE A 148 -5.71 -6.42 21.38
C ILE A 148 -5.97 -7.37 22.56
N ASN A 149 -7.17 -7.91 22.66
CA ASN A 149 -7.46 -9.01 23.56
C ASN A 149 -7.46 -10.33 22.76
N PRO A 150 -6.37 -11.13 22.80
CA PRO A 150 -6.26 -12.36 22.01
C PRO A 150 -7.23 -13.47 22.46
N ILE A 151 -7.77 -13.36 23.68
CA ILE A 151 -8.70 -14.32 24.29
C ILE A 151 -10.09 -13.76 24.45
N SER A 152 -10.47 -12.75 23.67
CA SER A 152 -11.83 -12.20 23.72
C SER A 152 -12.87 -13.26 23.35
N PRO A 153 -13.89 -13.47 24.22
CA PRO A 153 -14.96 -14.44 23.97
C PRO A 153 -15.70 -14.22 22.64
N GLU A 154 -15.81 -12.97 22.20
CA GLU A 154 -16.48 -12.57 20.96
C GLU A 154 -15.90 -13.25 19.72
N TYR A 155 -14.59 -13.49 19.70
CA TYR A 155 -13.87 -14.07 18.56
C TYR A 155 -13.60 -15.57 18.70
N ILE A 156 -14.18 -16.24 19.68
CA ILE A 156 -14.00 -17.69 19.93
C ILE A 156 -15.29 -18.42 19.52
N PRO A 157 -15.35 -19.07 18.36
CA PRO A 157 -16.56 -19.70 17.86
C PRO A 157 -16.92 -20.99 18.63
N ASP A 158 -15.92 -21.78 19.01
CA ASP A 158 -16.06 -23.12 19.57
C ASP A 158 -15.01 -23.44 20.64
N GLU A 159 -15.23 -24.54 21.36
CA GLU A 159 -14.35 -25.01 22.45
C GLU A 159 -12.95 -25.39 21.97
N ALA A 160 -12.81 -25.96 20.77
CA ALA A 160 -11.52 -26.36 20.23
C ALA A 160 -10.66 -25.14 19.92
N SER A 161 -11.26 -24.09 19.36
CA SER A 161 -10.62 -22.80 19.13
C SER A 161 -10.21 -22.14 20.44
N LEU A 162 -11.05 -22.23 21.48
CA LEU A 162 -10.73 -21.72 22.81
C LEU A 162 -9.49 -22.40 23.39
N ARG A 163 -9.46 -23.72 23.42
CA ARG A 163 -8.31 -24.51 23.91
C ARG A 163 -7.02 -24.15 23.19
N SER A 164 -7.06 -24.07 21.87
CA SER A 164 -5.89 -23.71 21.07
C SER A 164 -5.37 -22.33 21.41
N ARG A 165 -6.26 -21.32 21.56
CA ARG A 165 -5.88 -19.94 21.89
C ARG A 165 -5.33 -19.84 23.31
N VAL A 166 -5.99 -20.49 24.29
CA VAL A 166 -5.51 -20.51 25.69
C VAL A 166 -4.14 -21.14 25.80
N LYS A 167 -3.92 -22.28 25.14
CA LYS A 167 -2.60 -22.91 25.09
C LYS A 167 -1.55 -21.97 24.49
N SER A 168 -1.83 -21.37 23.34
CA SER A 168 -0.91 -20.41 22.70
C SER A 168 -0.63 -19.21 23.58
N PHE A 169 -1.64 -18.71 24.30
CA PHE A 169 -1.48 -17.58 25.22
C PHE A 169 -0.56 -17.93 26.40
N ILE A 170 -0.75 -19.10 27.03
CA ILE A 170 0.09 -19.55 28.14
C ILE A 170 1.53 -19.74 27.70
N VAL A 171 1.77 -20.40 26.56
CA VAL A 171 3.10 -20.57 25.99
C VAL A 171 3.77 -19.24 25.70
N ALA A 172 3.01 -18.28 25.16
CA ALA A 172 3.52 -16.94 24.86
C ALA A 172 3.91 -16.16 26.13
N VAL A 173 3.11 -16.28 27.20
CA VAL A 173 3.38 -15.62 28.49
C VAL A 173 4.59 -16.23 29.20
N GLN A 174 4.75 -17.55 29.11
CA GLN A 174 5.89 -18.26 29.74
C GLN A 174 7.18 -18.17 28.94
N GLY A 175 7.10 -17.84 27.67
CA GLY A 175 8.26 -17.71 26.78
C GLY A 175 8.94 -19.02 26.40
N ARG A 176 8.45 -20.18 26.85
CA ARG A 176 9.00 -21.50 26.56
C ARG A 176 7.97 -22.62 26.80
N GLU A 177 7.95 -23.63 25.97
CA GLU A 177 7.40 -24.93 26.37
C GLU A 177 8.39 -25.55 27.37
N SER A 178 7.94 -25.80 28.59
CA SER A 178 8.76 -26.42 29.61
C SER A 178 8.72 -27.93 29.42
N ASP A 179 9.88 -28.57 29.33
CA ASP A 179 10.05 -30.05 29.27
C ASP A 179 9.88 -30.74 30.63
N ASP A 180 9.40 -30.02 31.65
CA ASP A 180 9.34 -30.55 33.00
C ASP A 180 7.90 -30.99 33.37
N SER A 181 7.71 -32.24 33.75
CA SER A 181 6.40 -32.83 34.04
C SER A 181 5.60 -32.11 35.15
N THR A 182 6.31 -31.47 36.09
CA THR A 182 5.68 -30.67 37.16
C THR A 182 5.11 -29.36 36.58
N SER A 183 5.82 -28.74 35.66
CA SER A 183 5.36 -27.56 34.91
C SER A 183 4.11 -27.87 34.10
N ASP A 184 4.07 -29.07 33.47
CA ASP A 184 2.91 -29.44 32.65
C ASP A 184 1.61 -29.56 33.44
N PHE A 185 1.71 -30.09 34.69
CA PHE A 185 0.53 -30.15 35.56
C PHE A 185 -0.04 -28.75 35.88
N PHE A 186 0.83 -27.81 36.25
CA PHE A 186 0.38 -26.43 36.55
C PHE A 186 -0.12 -25.73 35.32
N ASN A 187 0.50 -25.95 34.18
CA ASN A 187 0.09 -25.36 32.89
C ASN A 187 -1.27 -25.89 32.45
N ASN A 188 -1.51 -27.17 32.57
CA ASN A 188 -2.80 -27.79 32.25
C ASN A 188 -3.91 -27.30 33.21
N SER A 189 -3.61 -27.17 34.50
CA SER A 189 -4.54 -26.66 35.49
C SER A 189 -4.88 -25.17 35.22
N ALA A 190 -3.89 -24.34 34.89
CA ALA A 190 -4.08 -22.95 34.53
C ALA A 190 -4.87 -22.81 33.22
N SER A 191 -4.59 -23.67 32.24
CA SER A 191 -5.34 -23.71 30.98
C SER A 191 -6.82 -24.02 31.21
N SER A 192 -7.11 -25.06 32.00
CA SER A 192 -8.47 -25.47 32.29
C SER A 192 -9.26 -24.39 33.04
N LEU A 193 -8.62 -23.72 34.00
CA LEU A 193 -9.22 -22.61 34.71
C LEU A 193 -9.51 -21.42 33.77
N LEU A 194 -8.57 -21.07 32.91
CA LEU A 194 -8.71 -19.96 31.98
C LEU A 194 -9.78 -20.28 30.92
N GLU A 195 -9.83 -21.51 30.42
CA GLU A 195 -10.89 -21.98 29.52
C GLU A 195 -12.27 -21.84 30.15
N ALA A 196 -12.43 -22.28 31.39
CA ALA A 196 -13.69 -22.19 32.12
C ALA A 196 -14.11 -20.73 32.34
N LEU A 197 -13.19 -19.84 32.71
CA LEU A 197 -13.45 -18.44 32.91
C LEU A 197 -13.88 -17.72 31.62
N ILE A 198 -13.18 -17.98 30.52
CA ILE A 198 -13.50 -17.35 29.22
C ILE A 198 -14.88 -17.86 28.73
N TRP A 199 -15.14 -19.16 28.89
CA TRP A 199 -16.43 -19.75 28.52
C TRP A 199 -17.59 -19.20 29.35
N TYR A 200 -17.36 -18.96 30.63
CA TYR A 200 -18.35 -18.35 31.53
C TYR A 200 -18.67 -16.89 31.15
N LEU A 201 -17.68 -16.16 30.63
CA LEU A 201 -17.83 -14.75 30.24
C LEU A 201 -18.41 -14.56 28.82
N LYS A 202 -18.57 -15.63 28.06
CA LYS A 202 -19.14 -15.62 26.70
C LYS A 202 -20.66 -15.57 26.75
#